data_663982a2599b0ba14f0685383d7ec6e6
#
_entry.id   663982a2599b0ba14f0685383d7ec6e6
#
_cell.length_a   1.000
_cell.length_b   1.000
_cell.length_c   1.000
_cell.angle_alpha   90.00
_cell.angle_beta   90.00
_cell.angle_gamma   90.00
#
_symmetry.space_group_name_H-M   'P 1'
#
loop_
_entity.id
_entity.type
_entity.pdbx_description
1 polymer ?
#
loop_
_entity_poly.entity_id
_entity_poly.type
_entity_poly.pdbx_seq_one_letter_code
_entity_poly.pdbx_strand_id
1 'polypeptide(L)'
;MSGPKGILTDVTKCIGCERCVQSCRMANDLGTVLPFRWLLDDGLSAVRWCSVLRKDGKFVRKQCMHCMQPACVSACPVGALQKTAEGPVIYDSTKCLGCRYCMMSCPFGIPRYDWESAVPYVRKCQMCYQGRVSKGVQPGCTAGCPTGATIFGDRDDLLAEAHKRITDNPDRYLPTVFGEHEVAGTSVLYLAPMQLDLLTLGNKLDERPMPGRTATAMSAVPPVFVGVGALMTGIYWIIERRMKAERERAAGNGTPPADAHGHGARDGKEG
;
A
#
# COMPACT_ATOMS: atom_id res chain seq x y z
N MET A 1 4.39 14.10 -24.08
CA MET A 1 4.38 13.97 -22.58
C MET A 1 5.09 12.66 -22.29
N SER A 2 6.19 12.66 -21.54
CA SER A 2 6.87 11.43 -21.16
C SER A 2 5.96 10.60 -20.25
N GLY A 3 5.86 9.28 -20.52
CA GLY A 3 5.08 8.33 -19.71
C GLY A 3 5.58 8.21 -18.26
N PRO A 4 4.92 7.37 -17.45
CA PRO A 4 5.37 7.13 -16.08
C PRO A 4 6.76 6.51 -16.07
N LYS A 5 7.64 7.03 -15.21
CA LYS A 5 9.01 6.51 -15.04
C LYS A 5 9.00 5.16 -14.32
N GLY A 6 9.95 4.32 -14.68
CA GLY A 6 10.11 2.99 -14.12
C GLY A 6 11.58 2.60 -13.92
N ILE A 7 11.75 1.42 -13.34
CA ILE A 7 13.04 0.76 -13.16
C ILE A 7 12.91 -0.67 -13.67
N LEU A 8 13.81 -1.09 -14.57
CA LEU A 8 13.95 -2.47 -14.98
C LEU A 8 15.16 -3.08 -14.29
N THR A 9 14.97 -4.24 -13.66
CA THR A 9 16.04 -5.01 -13.02
C THR A 9 16.20 -6.37 -13.70
N ASP A 10 17.38 -6.60 -14.25
CA ASP A 10 17.77 -7.87 -14.86
C ASP A 10 18.53 -8.72 -13.83
N VAL A 11 17.87 -9.72 -13.31
CA VAL A 11 18.41 -10.64 -12.30
C VAL A 11 19.62 -11.41 -12.82
N THR A 12 19.71 -11.66 -14.12
CA THR A 12 20.82 -12.41 -14.71
C THR A 12 22.14 -11.62 -14.73
N LYS A 13 22.05 -10.28 -14.68
CA LYS A 13 23.20 -9.39 -14.63
C LYS A 13 23.61 -8.97 -13.22
N CYS A 14 22.76 -9.29 -12.21
CA CYS A 14 23.04 -8.89 -10.84
C CYS A 14 24.10 -9.80 -10.21
N ILE A 15 25.17 -9.18 -9.72
CA ILE A 15 26.31 -9.87 -9.06
C ILE A 15 26.24 -9.83 -7.51
N GLY A 16 25.17 -9.25 -6.94
CA GLY A 16 25.00 -9.18 -5.50
C GLY A 16 25.92 -8.20 -4.77
N CYS A 17 26.53 -7.24 -5.45
CA CYS A 17 27.53 -6.32 -4.88
C CYS A 17 26.97 -5.25 -3.90
N GLU A 18 25.65 -5.18 -3.70
CA GLU A 18 24.95 -4.24 -2.81
C GLU A 18 25.22 -2.73 -3.04
N ARG A 19 25.92 -2.34 -4.10
CA ARG A 19 26.13 -0.91 -4.41
C ARG A 19 24.83 -0.13 -4.57
N CYS A 20 23.77 -0.76 -5.09
CA CYS A 20 22.44 -0.16 -5.16
C CYS A 20 21.87 0.16 -3.77
N VAL A 21 22.18 -0.65 -2.75
CA VAL A 21 21.77 -0.42 -1.35
C VAL A 21 22.53 0.77 -0.78
N GLN A 22 23.86 0.82 -0.98
CA GLN A 22 24.69 1.92 -0.52
C GLN A 22 24.31 3.24 -1.19
N SER A 23 24.15 3.25 -2.52
CA SER A 23 23.75 4.43 -3.27
C SER A 23 22.33 4.90 -2.90
N CYS A 24 21.42 3.99 -2.57
CA CYS A 24 20.08 4.33 -2.06
C CYS A 24 20.19 5.06 -0.72
N ARG A 25 21.02 4.55 0.20
CA ARG A 25 21.23 5.18 1.52
C ARG A 25 21.83 6.58 1.39
N MET A 26 22.86 6.73 0.58
CA MET A 26 23.49 8.03 0.33
C MET A 26 22.54 9.05 -0.32
N ALA A 27 21.77 8.61 -1.33
CA ALA A 27 20.84 9.49 -2.06
C ALA A 27 19.62 9.94 -1.24
N ASN A 28 19.30 9.27 -0.13
CA ASN A 28 18.13 9.54 0.72
C ASN A 28 18.53 9.88 2.17
N ASP A 29 19.81 10.10 2.43
CA ASP A 29 20.35 10.42 3.76
C ASP A 29 19.83 9.44 4.87
N LEU A 30 19.88 8.15 4.57
CA LEU A 30 19.45 7.12 5.51
C LEU A 30 20.59 6.78 6.48
N GLY A 31 20.34 6.94 7.77
CA GLY A 31 21.28 6.71 8.85
C GLY A 31 21.98 5.35 8.82
N THR A 32 22.99 5.17 9.65
CA THR A 32 24.03 4.18 9.41
C THR A 32 23.70 2.75 9.78
N VAL A 33 22.96 2.43 10.82
CA VAL A 33 22.73 1.01 11.19
C VAL A 33 21.49 0.87 12.07
N LEU A 34 20.61 -0.05 11.71
CA LEU A 34 19.62 -0.58 12.64
C LEU A 34 20.24 -1.70 13.50
N PRO A 35 19.86 -1.83 14.77
CA PRO A 35 20.13 -3.02 15.55
C PRO A 35 19.61 -4.25 14.79
N PHE A 36 20.42 -5.30 14.75
CA PHE A 36 20.16 -6.57 14.05
C PHE A 36 18.77 -7.17 14.36
N ARG A 37 18.25 -6.94 15.55
CA ARG A 37 16.93 -7.44 16.00
C ARG A 37 15.72 -6.96 15.22
N TRP A 38 15.85 -5.87 14.43
CA TRP A 38 14.77 -5.30 13.63
C TRP A 38 14.88 -5.57 12.13
N LEU A 39 15.89 -6.32 11.71
CA LEU A 39 16.02 -6.78 10.34
C LEU A 39 15.09 -7.97 10.15
N LEU A 40 14.10 -7.83 9.28
CA LEU A 40 13.32 -8.95 8.79
C LEU A 40 14.15 -9.76 7.79
N ASP A 41 13.73 -10.99 7.50
CA ASP A 41 14.43 -11.92 6.60
C ASP A 41 14.72 -11.33 5.21
N ASP A 42 13.91 -10.35 4.79
CA ASP A 42 14.10 -9.64 3.51
C ASP A 42 15.10 -8.47 3.58
N GLY A 43 15.70 -8.21 4.73
CA GLY A 43 16.72 -7.19 4.95
C GLY A 43 16.24 -5.74 4.80
N LEU A 44 14.92 -5.49 4.67
CA LEU A 44 14.35 -4.13 4.62
C LEU A 44 14.10 -3.59 6.04
N SER A 45 14.26 -2.28 6.19
CA SER A 45 14.03 -1.58 7.47
C SER A 45 13.66 -0.13 7.25
N ALA A 46 13.41 0.60 8.32
CA ALA A 46 13.13 2.05 8.26
C ALA A 46 14.28 2.85 7.63
N VAL A 47 15.53 2.40 7.76
CA VAL A 47 16.74 3.02 7.21
C VAL A 47 17.39 2.22 6.07
N ARG A 48 16.77 1.13 5.63
CA ARG A 48 17.21 0.31 4.50
C ARG A 48 16.04 0.04 3.57
N TRP A 49 15.86 0.88 2.56
CA TRP A 49 14.70 0.85 1.65
C TRP A 49 14.90 -0.05 0.42
N CYS A 50 16.08 -0.60 0.29
CA CYS A 50 16.47 -1.51 -0.78
C CYS A 50 17.37 -2.58 -0.18
N SER A 51 17.13 -3.84 -0.52
CA SER A 51 17.95 -4.99 -0.13
C SER A 51 18.25 -5.87 -1.33
N VAL A 52 19.23 -6.75 -1.18
CA VAL A 52 19.58 -7.76 -2.19
C VAL A 52 19.40 -9.12 -1.55
N LEU A 53 18.49 -9.91 -2.08
CA LEU A 53 18.19 -11.28 -1.62
C LEU A 53 18.90 -12.28 -2.52
N ARG A 54 19.20 -13.46 -1.97
CA ARG A 54 19.77 -14.58 -2.73
C ARG A 54 18.74 -15.70 -2.83
N LYS A 55 18.49 -16.18 -4.05
CA LYS A 55 17.68 -17.37 -4.33
C LYS A 55 18.26 -18.11 -5.53
N ASP A 56 18.39 -19.43 -5.42
CA ASP A 56 18.87 -20.33 -6.49
C ASP A 56 20.18 -19.84 -7.15
N GLY A 57 21.11 -19.36 -6.32
CA GLY A 57 22.40 -18.83 -6.79
C GLY A 57 22.34 -17.47 -7.49
N LYS A 58 21.15 -16.86 -7.63
CA LYS A 58 20.96 -15.53 -8.19
C LYS A 58 20.71 -14.49 -7.12
N PHE A 59 20.94 -13.23 -7.46
CA PHE A 59 20.72 -12.09 -6.59
C PHE A 59 19.55 -11.24 -7.10
N VAL A 60 18.58 -11.01 -6.23
CA VAL A 60 17.35 -10.26 -6.55
C VAL A 60 17.26 -9.05 -5.64
N ARG A 61 17.16 -7.88 -6.24
CA ARG A 61 16.98 -6.64 -5.50
C ARG A 61 15.52 -6.50 -5.06
N LYS A 62 15.26 -6.32 -3.76
CA LYS A 62 13.94 -6.03 -3.21
C LYS A 62 13.82 -4.56 -2.83
N GLN A 63 12.75 -3.92 -3.28
CA GLN A 63 12.40 -2.53 -2.99
C GLN A 63 10.92 -2.27 -3.26
N CYS A 64 10.43 -1.04 -3.07
CA CYS A 64 9.07 -0.68 -3.44
C CYS A 64 8.83 -0.88 -4.95
N MET A 65 7.74 -1.55 -5.30
CA MET A 65 7.34 -1.81 -6.68
C MET A 65 6.70 -0.59 -7.37
N HIS A 66 6.32 0.44 -6.60
CA HIS A 66 5.65 1.64 -7.12
C HIS A 66 4.46 1.31 -8.02
N CYS A 67 3.54 0.46 -7.50
CA CYS A 67 2.37 -0.04 -8.22
C CYS A 67 1.65 1.06 -9.00
N MET A 68 1.06 0.70 -10.15
CA MET A 68 0.25 1.63 -10.96
C MET A 68 -1.02 2.00 -10.20
N GLN A 69 -1.64 1.04 -9.51
CA GLN A 69 -2.76 1.24 -8.60
C GLN A 69 -2.37 0.81 -7.18
N PRO A 70 -1.69 1.70 -6.41
CA PRO A 70 -1.07 1.31 -5.16
C PRO A 70 -2.07 1.14 -4.01
N ALA A 71 -2.17 -0.09 -3.47
CA ALA A 71 -3.00 -0.39 -2.32
C ALA A 71 -2.64 0.45 -1.07
N CYS A 72 -1.34 0.74 -0.87
CA CYS A 72 -0.89 1.56 0.24
C CYS A 72 -1.36 3.02 0.18
N VAL A 73 -1.57 3.57 -1.03
CA VAL A 73 -2.17 4.90 -1.22
C VAL A 73 -3.66 4.85 -0.89
N SER A 74 -4.38 3.85 -1.44
CA SER A 74 -5.81 3.65 -1.19
C SER A 74 -6.12 3.41 0.29
N ALA A 75 -5.25 2.71 1.00
CA ALA A 75 -5.41 2.41 2.42
C ALA A 75 -5.03 3.57 3.36
N CYS A 76 -4.47 4.67 2.84
CA CYS A 76 -4.01 5.78 3.68
C CYS A 76 -5.15 6.77 3.95
N PRO A 77 -5.72 6.84 5.17
CA PRO A 77 -6.89 7.67 5.47
C PRO A 77 -6.59 9.17 5.44
N VAL A 78 -5.31 9.55 5.55
CA VAL A 78 -4.88 10.96 5.63
C VAL A 78 -4.12 11.42 4.39
N GLY A 79 -4.04 10.59 3.34
CA GLY A 79 -3.35 10.95 2.10
C GLY A 79 -1.84 11.20 2.24
N ALA A 80 -1.20 10.63 3.28
CA ALA A 80 0.25 10.74 3.47
C ALA A 80 1.04 10.00 2.38
N LEU A 81 0.44 9.00 1.73
CA LEU A 81 0.99 8.30 0.57
C LEU A 81 0.27 8.77 -0.68
N GLN A 82 1.01 9.08 -1.74
CA GLN A 82 0.47 9.60 -2.99
C GLN A 82 1.18 8.96 -4.19
N LYS A 83 0.45 8.68 -5.26
CA LYS A 83 0.99 8.30 -6.56
C LYS A 83 1.21 9.58 -7.37
N THR A 84 2.44 9.82 -7.82
CA THR A 84 2.72 10.95 -8.70
C THR A 84 2.38 10.62 -10.15
N ALA A 85 2.16 11.65 -10.98
CA ALA A 85 1.94 11.47 -12.41
C ALA A 85 3.17 10.84 -13.10
N GLU A 86 4.35 11.13 -12.60
CA GLU A 86 5.62 10.58 -13.13
C GLU A 86 5.90 9.13 -12.71
N GLY A 87 5.01 8.51 -11.91
CA GLY A 87 5.13 7.09 -11.57
C GLY A 87 5.49 6.74 -10.15
N PRO A 88 6.38 7.44 -9.44
CA PRO A 88 6.70 7.15 -8.06
C PRO A 88 5.51 7.22 -7.09
N VAL A 89 5.50 6.35 -6.09
CA VAL A 89 4.65 6.50 -4.90
C VAL A 89 5.48 7.18 -3.83
N ILE A 90 5.12 8.41 -3.50
CA ILE A 90 5.81 9.26 -2.50
C ILE A 90 5.14 9.17 -1.13
N TYR A 91 5.81 9.69 -0.12
CA TYR A 91 5.35 9.71 1.26
C TYR A 91 5.64 11.07 1.92
N ASP A 92 4.61 11.63 2.52
CA ASP A 92 4.65 12.86 3.30
C ASP A 92 4.51 12.53 4.80
N SER A 93 5.61 12.65 5.54
CA SER A 93 5.62 12.34 6.98
C SER A 93 4.80 13.33 7.81
N THR A 94 4.57 14.56 7.32
CA THR A 94 3.83 15.58 8.07
C THR A 94 2.35 15.24 8.21
N LYS A 95 1.81 14.43 7.31
CA LYS A 95 0.41 13.96 7.32
C LYS A 95 0.24 12.61 8.01
N CYS A 96 1.32 11.89 8.29
CA CYS A 96 1.24 10.51 8.74
C CYS A 96 0.76 10.40 10.19
N LEU A 97 -0.28 9.59 10.42
CA LEU A 97 -0.81 9.26 11.75
C LEU A 97 -0.11 8.05 12.41
N GLY A 98 0.75 7.33 11.68
CA GLY A 98 1.35 6.09 12.17
C GLY A 98 0.39 4.89 12.27
N CYS A 99 -0.77 4.90 11.61
CA CYS A 99 -1.79 3.83 11.67
C CYS A 99 -1.34 2.49 11.05
N ARG A 100 -0.29 2.45 10.26
CA ARG A 100 0.33 1.26 9.64
C ARG A 100 -0.55 0.50 8.63
N TYR A 101 -1.71 1.02 8.23
CA TYR A 101 -2.57 0.37 7.22
C TYR A 101 -1.84 0.14 5.89
N CYS A 102 -0.94 1.02 5.48
CA CYS A 102 -0.11 0.86 4.30
C CYS A 102 0.85 -0.34 4.38
N MET A 103 1.28 -0.75 5.58
CA MET A 103 2.09 -1.95 5.79
C MET A 103 1.24 -3.21 5.56
N MET A 104 0.01 -3.23 6.10
CA MET A 104 -0.91 -4.36 5.98
C MET A 104 -1.45 -4.53 4.55
N SER A 105 -1.66 -3.42 3.83
CA SER A 105 -2.22 -3.44 2.48
C SER A 105 -1.21 -3.77 1.38
N CYS A 106 0.10 -3.72 1.68
CA CYS A 106 1.14 -3.91 0.67
C CYS A 106 1.37 -5.40 0.36
N PRO A 107 1.06 -5.91 -0.85
CA PRO A 107 1.24 -7.32 -1.19
C PRO A 107 2.72 -7.73 -1.29
N PHE A 108 3.63 -6.76 -1.35
CA PHE A 108 5.08 -6.96 -1.41
C PHE A 108 5.76 -6.79 -0.04
N GLY A 109 5.02 -6.41 1.00
CA GLY A 109 5.54 -6.20 2.35
C GLY A 109 6.60 -5.10 2.46
N ILE A 110 6.50 -4.02 1.68
CA ILE A 110 7.59 -3.03 1.56
C ILE A 110 7.61 -1.97 2.66
N PRO A 111 6.51 -1.30 3.04
CA PRO A 111 6.58 -0.25 4.05
C PRO A 111 7.10 -0.79 5.38
N ARG A 112 8.02 -0.07 5.99
CA ARG A 112 8.59 -0.38 7.30
C ARG A 112 8.30 0.74 8.28
N TYR A 113 8.09 0.38 9.55
CA TYR A 113 7.83 1.33 10.60
C TYR A 113 9.11 1.59 11.39
N ASP A 114 9.32 2.83 11.73
CA ASP A 114 10.46 3.26 12.52
C ASP A 114 10.15 3.09 14.01
N TRP A 115 10.44 1.90 14.55
CA TRP A 115 10.11 1.55 15.93
C TRP A 115 10.99 2.22 16.99
N GLU A 116 12.10 2.82 16.59
CA GLU A 116 13.09 3.40 17.50
C GLU A 116 12.90 4.90 17.68
N SER A 117 12.11 5.54 16.84
CA SER A 117 11.79 6.95 16.94
C SER A 117 10.73 7.20 18.01
N ALA A 118 10.88 8.28 18.81
CA ALA A 118 9.85 8.72 19.74
C ALA A 118 8.53 9.09 19.03
N VAL A 119 8.62 9.58 17.79
CA VAL A 119 7.46 9.78 16.89
C VAL A 119 7.69 8.93 15.67
N PRO A 120 7.22 7.67 15.67
CA PRO A 120 7.54 6.72 14.63
C PRO A 120 6.73 6.97 13.37
N TYR A 121 7.39 6.89 12.23
CA TYR A 121 6.81 7.04 10.90
C TYR A 121 6.99 5.78 10.06
N VAL A 122 6.15 5.64 9.03
CA VAL A 122 6.36 4.64 7.98
C VAL A 122 7.50 5.11 7.06
N ARG A 123 8.38 4.17 6.71
CA ARG A 123 9.48 4.41 5.78
C ARG A 123 9.41 3.44 4.61
N LYS A 124 9.68 3.92 3.40
CA LYS A 124 9.77 3.11 2.19
C LYS A 124 10.51 3.84 1.09
N CYS A 125 10.94 3.12 0.08
CA CYS A 125 11.50 3.71 -1.14
C CYS A 125 10.50 4.69 -1.78
N GLN A 126 10.97 5.86 -2.18
CA GLN A 126 10.24 6.90 -2.89
C GLN A 126 10.78 7.11 -4.32
N MET A 127 11.57 6.16 -4.85
CA MET A 127 12.28 6.26 -6.14
C MET A 127 13.19 7.51 -6.22
N CYS A 128 13.69 8.00 -5.08
CA CYS A 128 14.46 9.25 -4.97
C CYS A 128 13.73 10.46 -5.60
N TYR A 129 12.39 10.50 -5.54
CA TYR A 129 11.57 11.47 -6.28
C TYR A 129 11.99 12.91 -6.01
N GLN A 130 11.93 13.36 -4.75
CA GLN A 130 12.16 14.76 -4.39
C GLN A 130 13.61 15.24 -4.71
N GLY A 131 14.59 14.37 -4.49
CA GLY A 131 16.00 14.74 -4.65
C GLY A 131 16.54 14.57 -6.06
N ARG A 132 15.96 13.70 -6.89
CA ARG A 132 16.54 13.27 -8.17
C ARG A 132 15.52 13.16 -9.30
N VAL A 133 14.51 12.30 -9.21
CA VAL A 133 13.61 11.98 -10.32
C VAL A 133 12.80 13.21 -10.78
N SER A 134 12.28 14.01 -9.86
CA SER A 134 11.61 15.28 -10.19
C SER A 134 12.51 16.31 -10.91
N LYS A 135 13.82 16.11 -10.84
CA LYS A 135 14.84 16.94 -11.51
C LYS A 135 15.39 16.29 -12.78
N GLY A 136 14.76 15.21 -13.27
CA GLY A 136 15.23 14.47 -14.45
C GLY A 136 16.47 13.59 -14.21
N VAL A 137 16.90 13.40 -12.95
CA VAL A 137 18.07 12.59 -12.61
C VAL A 137 17.62 11.20 -12.18
N GLN A 138 18.28 10.15 -12.66
CA GLN A 138 17.97 8.76 -12.30
C GLN A 138 18.15 8.50 -10.79
N PRO A 139 17.39 7.53 -10.22
CA PRO A 139 17.51 7.13 -8.81
C PRO A 139 18.93 6.69 -8.43
N GLY A 140 19.32 6.87 -7.17
CA GLY A 140 20.66 6.50 -6.69
C GLY A 140 20.99 5.02 -6.93
N CYS A 141 20.03 4.12 -6.77
CA CYS A 141 20.24 2.69 -6.95
C CYS A 141 20.53 2.27 -8.40
N THR A 142 19.97 2.97 -9.40
CA THR A 142 20.26 2.73 -10.81
C THR A 142 21.58 3.38 -11.22
N ALA A 143 21.84 4.58 -10.74
CA ALA A 143 23.13 5.28 -10.98
C ALA A 143 24.32 4.52 -10.39
N GLY A 144 24.14 3.84 -9.25
CA GLY A 144 25.20 3.10 -8.57
C GLY A 144 25.40 1.65 -9.03
N CYS A 145 24.64 1.17 -10.03
CA CYS A 145 24.75 -0.21 -10.49
C CYS A 145 25.90 -0.40 -11.47
N PRO A 146 27.01 -1.10 -11.13
CA PRO A 146 28.19 -1.20 -11.97
C PRO A 146 27.98 -2.12 -13.19
N THR A 147 27.03 -3.09 -13.09
CA THR A 147 26.77 -4.04 -14.18
C THR A 147 25.63 -3.63 -15.10
N GLY A 148 24.97 -2.48 -14.82
CA GLY A 148 23.74 -2.11 -15.52
C GLY A 148 22.59 -3.12 -15.34
N ALA A 149 22.65 -3.93 -14.28
CA ALA A 149 21.56 -4.87 -13.93
C ALA A 149 20.25 -4.14 -13.62
N THR A 150 20.32 -2.89 -13.21
CA THR A 150 19.16 -2.06 -12.94
C THR A 150 19.26 -0.73 -13.72
N ILE A 151 18.27 -0.45 -14.55
CA ILE A 151 18.19 0.73 -15.42
C ILE A 151 16.92 1.52 -15.14
N PHE A 152 16.94 2.80 -15.46
CA PHE A 152 15.84 3.74 -15.25
C PHE A 152 15.43 4.38 -16.57
N GLY A 153 14.13 4.56 -16.79
CA GLY A 153 13.59 5.16 -18.01
C GLY A 153 12.08 5.30 -17.97
N ASP A 154 11.48 5.57 -19.12
CA ASP A 154 10.03 5.48 -19.28
C ASP A 154 9.59 4.02 -19.15
N ARG A 155 8.48 3.77 -18.43
CA ARG A 155 8.02 2.41 -18.13
C ARG A 155 7.74 1.60 -19.40
N ASP A 156 7.13 2.23 -20.39
CA ASP A 156 6.75 1.55 -21.63
C ASP A 156 7.98 1.20 -22.47
N ASP A 157 8.98 2.08 -22.51
CA ASP A 157 10.27 1.81 -23.16
C ASP A 157 11.01 0.66 -22.45
N LEU A 158 10.97 0.64 -21.11
CA LEU A 158 11.56 -0.43 -20.31
C LEU A 158 10.85 -1.78 -20.51
N LEU A 159 9.53 -1.79 -20.72
CA LEU A 159 8.77 -2.99 -21.07
C LEU A 159 9.16 -3.49 -22.47
N ALA A 160 9.22 -2.59 -23.45
CA ALA A 160 9.65 -2.94 -24.79
C ALA A 160 11.07 -3.53 -24.79
N GLU A 161 12.00 -2.93 -24.06
CA GLU A 161 13.36 -3.46 -23.87
C GLU A 161 13.36 -4.83 -23.16
N ALA A 162 12.49 -5.02 -22.15
CA ALA A 162 12.37 -6.29 -21.45
C ALA A 162 11.87 -7.41 -22.37
N HIS A 163 10.80 -7.18 -23.11
CA HIS A 163 10.27 -8.14 -24.09
C HIS A 163 11.28 -8.47 -25.20
N LYS A 164 12.02 -7.44 -25.69
CA LYS A 164 13.10 -7.66 -26.65
C LYS A 164 14.18 -8.59 -26.08
N ARG A 165 14.64 -8.38 -24.83
CA ARG A 165 15.64 -9.25 -24.20
C ARG A 165 15.15 -10.69 -24.05
N ILE A 166 13.87 -10.90 -23.74
CA ILE A 166 13.26 -12.23 -23.67
C ILE A 166 13.28 -12.89 -25.06
N THR A 167 12.86 -12.17 -26.10
CA THR A 167 12.84 -12.68 -27.47
C THR A 167 14.22 -13.02 -27.99
N ASP A 168 15.21 -12.16 -27.69
CA ASP A 168 16.60 -12.35 -28.14
C ASP A 168 17.30 -13.49 -27.38
N ASN A 169 16.84 -13.85 -26.17
CA ASN A 169 17.47 -14.87 -25.31
C ASN A 169 16.41 -15.69 -24.54
N PRO A 170 15.60 -16.51 -25.20
CA PRO A 170 14.49 -17.23 -24.57
C PRO A 170 14.95 -18.25 -23.51
N ASP A 171 16.13 -18.82 -23.66
CA ASP A 171 16.70 -19.79 -22.69
C ASP A 171 17.20 -19.13 -21.40
N ARG A 172 17.37 -17.81 -21.40
CA ARG A 172 17.95 -17.05 -20.28
C ARG A 172 16.91 -16.49 -19.34
N TYR A 173 15.68 -16.27 -19.81
CA TYR A 173 14.62 -15.61 -19.08
C TYR A 173 13.34 -16.42 -19.07
N LEU A 174 12.51 -16.25 -18.03
CA LEU A 174 11.12 -16.65 -18.14
C LEU A 174 10.41 -15.79 -19.19
N PRO A 175 9.35 -16.34 -19.85
CA PRO A 175 8.64 -15.63 -20.93
C PRO A 175 7.79 -14.43 -20.43
N THR A 176 7.89 -14.10 -19.16
CA THR A 176 7.08 -13.05 -18.50
C THR A 176 7.96 -12.03 -17.82
N VAL A 177 7.55 -10.76 -17.85
CA VAL A 177 8.15 -9.65 -17.11
C VAL A 177 7.41 -9.50 -15.79
N PHE A 178 8.07 -9.77 -14.66
CA PHE A 178 7.43 -9.56 -13.36
C PHE A 178 7.25 -8.08 -13.07
N GLY A 179 6.03 -7.69 -12.69
CA GLY A 179 5.62 -6.30 -12.50
C GLY A 179 4.84 -5.72 -13.68
N GLU A 180 4.71 -6.44 -14.78
CA GLU A 180 3.90 -6.02 -15.93
C GLU A 180 2.40 -6.10 -15.62
N HIS A 181 1.94 -7.25 -15.12
CA HIS A 181 0.53 -7.56 -14.90
C HIS A 181 0.16 -7.67 -13.42
N GLU A 182 1.09 -8.06 -12.55
CA GLU A 182 0.83 -8.25 -11.13
C GLU A 182 0.24 -6.99 -10.51
N VAL A 183 -0.89 -7.14 -9.81
CA VAL A 183 -1.66 -6.08 -9.12
C VAL A 183 -2.00 -4.88 -10.03
N ALA A 184 -2.33 -5.16 -11.30
CA ALA A 184 -2.56 -4.18 -12.38
C ALA A 184 -1.29 -3.39 -12.78
N GLY A 185 -0.13 -4.01 -12.65
CA GLY A 185 1.16 -3.47 -13.06
C GLY A 185 1.87 -2.63 -12.01
N THR A 186 3.18 -2.53 -12.19
CA THR A 186 4.08 -1.76 -11.32
C THR A 186 5.06 -0.94 -12.16
N SER A 187 5.67 0.09 -11.53
CA SER A 187 6.72 0.90 -12.17
C SER A 187 8.11 0.28 -11.99
N VAL A 188 8.23 -0.81 -11.23
CA VAL A 188 9.50 -1.56 -11.11
C VAL A 188 9.28 -2.94 -11.70
N LEU A 189 10.09 -3.27 -12.69
CA LEU A 189 9.98 -4.44 -13.53
C LEU A 189 11.19 -5.35 -13.30
N TYR A 190 10.98 -6.66 -13.45
CA TYR A 190 12.08 -7.62 -13.32
C TYR A 190 12.09 -8.61 -14.49
N LEU A 191 13.31 -8.87 -14.98
CA LEU A 191 13.64 -10.00 -15.85
C LEU A 191 14.39 -11.05 -15.02
N ALA A 192 13.91 -12.28 -15.01
CA ALA A 192 14.51 -13.35 -14.21
C ALA A 192 14.42 -14.71 -14.91
N PRO A 193 15.34 -15.64 -14.63
CA PRO A 193 15.27 -17.03 -15.10
C PRO A 193 14.39 -17.91 -14.18
N MET A 194 13.80 -17.34 -13.11
CA MET A 194 13.06 -18.05 -12.08
C MET A 194 11.88 -17.23 -11.56
N GLN A 195 10.94 -17.89 -10.89
CA GLN A 195 9.81 -17.22 -10.23
C GLN A 195 10.28 -16.33 -9.07
N LEU A 196 9.71 -15.13 -8.98
CA LEU A 196 10.08 -14.09 -8.01
C LEU A 196 9.11 -13.99 -6.81
N ASP A 197 8.62 -15.14 -6.32
CA ASP A 197 7.78 -15.28 -5.12
C ASP A 197 8.40 -14.61 -3.85
N LEU A 198 9.73 -14.58 -3.77
CA LEU A 198 10.46 -13.88 -2.70
C LEU A 198 10.22 -12.36 -2.64
N LEU A 199 9.72 -11.76 -3.71
CA LEU A 199 9.34 -10.35 -3.74
C LEU A 199 7.95 -10.10 -3.14
N THR A 200 7.13 -11.14 -2.98
CA THR A 200 5.77 -11.10 -2.45
C THR A 200 5.73 -11.59 -1.00
N LEU A 201 4.57 -11.49 -0.35
CA LEU A 201 4.34 -12.08 0.98
C LEU A 201 3.88 -13.55 0.91
N GLY A 202 4.41 -14.34 -0.04
CA GLY A 202 4.10 -15.76 -0.21
C GLY A 202 2.79 -16.05 -0.94
N ASN A 203 2.08 -15.05 -1.42
CA ASN A 203 0.85 -15.20 -2.20
C ASN A 203 1.12 -15.03 -3.70
N LYS A 204 0.47 -15.85 -4.52
CA LYS A 204 0.38 -15.55 -5.96
C LYS A 204 -0.44 -14.27 -6.13
N LEU A 205 0.16 -13.28 -6.77
CA LEU A 205 -0.52 -12.04 -7.12
C LEU A 205 -1.31 -12.26 -8.41
N ASP A 206 -2.57 -11.85 -8.42
CA ASP A 206 -3.36 -11.81 -9.66
C ASP A 206 -3.17 -10.46 -10.37
N GLU A 207 -3.75 -10.32 -11.55
CA GLU A 207 -3.64 -9.11 -12.38
C GLU A 207 -4.57 -7.99 -11.91
N ARG A 208 -5.52 -8.30 -11.00
CA ARG A 208 -6.48 -7.32 -10.54
C ARG A 208 -5.87 -6.36 -9.53
N PRO A 209 -6.22 -5.06 -9.61
CA PRO A 209 -5.74 -4.09 -8.63
C PRO A 209 -6.28 -4.41 -7.23
N MET A 210 -5.43 -4.38 -6.24
CA MET A 210 -5.81 -4.64 -4.84
C MET A 210 -6.94 -3.72 -4.34
N PRO A 211 -6.93 -2.39 -4.62
CA PRO A 211 -8.03 -1.51 -4.24
C PRO A 211 -9.38 -1.90 -4.83
N GLY A 212 -9.40 -2.44 -6.05
CA GLY A 212 -10.61 -2.86 -6.73
C GLY A 212 -11.34 -4.04 -6.07
N ARG A 213 -10.64 -4.86 -5.28
CA ARG A 213 -11.23 -6.03 -4.61
C ARG A 213 -12.31 -5.67 -3.59
N THR A 214 -12.18 -4.53 -2.93
CA THR A 214 -13.13 -4.06 -1.91
C THR A 214 -14.06 -2.96 -2.45
N ALA A 215 -13.83 -2.44 -3.64
CA ALA A 215 -14.57 -1.31 -4.20
C ALA A 215 -16.09 -1.58 -4.28
N THR A 216 -16.49 -2.78 -4.71
CA THR A 216 -17.91 -3.15 -4.81
C THR A 216 -18.58 -3.20 -3.43
N ALA A 217 -17.91 -3.78 -2.43
CA ALA A 217 -18.42 -3.81 -1.06
C ALA A 217 -18.53 -2.40 -0.48
N MET A 218 -17.49 -1.59 -0.67
CA MET A 218 -17.45 -0.20 -0.18
C MET A 218 -18.52 0.67 -0.84
N SER A 219 -18.79 0.51 -2.13
CA SER A 219 -19.83 1.25 -2.84
C SER A 219 -21.25 0.87 -2.43
N ALA A 220 -21.45 -0.34 -1.93
CA ALA A 220 -22.77 -0.79 -1.43
C ALA A 220 -23.10 -0.24 -0.02
N VAL A 221 -22.10 0.18 0.76
CA VAL A 221 -22.32 0.65 2.14
C VAL A 221 -23.25 1.89 2.23
N PRO A 222 -23.04 3.00 1.47
CA PRO A 222 -23.90 4.16 1.56
C PRO A 222 -25.38 3.86 1.24
N PRO A 223 -25.74 3.19 0.13
CA PRO A 223 -27.14 2.93 -0.19
C PRO A 223 -27.80 1.97 0.82
N VAL A 224 -27.07 0.99 1.33
CA VAL A 224 -27.58 0.08 2.41
C VAL A 224 -27.85 0.88 3.67
N PHE A 225 -26.93 1.74 4.09
CA PHE A 225 -27.07 2.58 5.28
C PHE A 225 -28.29 3.51 5.17
N VAL A 226 -28.47 4.17 4.02
CA VAL A 226 -29.63 5.03 3.74
C VAL A 226 -30.93 4.21 3.75
N GLY A 227 -30.94 3.04 3.11
CA GLY A 227 -32.11 2.17 3.05
C GLY A 227 -32.54 1.67 4.45
N VAL A 228 -31.59 1.21 5.26
CA VAL A 228 -31.87 0.80 6.64
C VAL A 228 -32.35 1.98 7.49
N GLY A 229 -31.72 3.14 7.36
CA GLY A 229 -32.14 4.36 8.05
C GLY A 229 -33.57 4.76 7.71
N ALA A 230 -33.94 4.75 6.43
CA ALA A 230 -35.30 5.04 5.98
C ALA A 230 -36.31 4.02 6.51
N LEU A 231 -35.97 2.73 6.49
CA LEU A 231 -36.81 1.65 7.04
C LEU A 231 -37.05 1.86 8.55
N MET A 232 -35.98 2.08 9.32
CA MET A 232 -36.08 2.30 10.76
C MET A 232 -36.88 3.54 11.11
N THR A 233 -36.71 4.63 10.35
CA THR A 233 -37.50 5.86 10.50
C THR A 233 -38.97 5.60 10.20
N GLY A 234 -39.28 4.84 9.16
CA GLY A 234 -40.64 4.43 8.82
C GLY A 234 -41.31 3.59 9.93
N ILE A 235 -40.59 2.62 10.47
CA ILE A 235 -41.05 1.78 11.61
C ILE A 235 -41.30 2.66 12.84
N TYR A 236 -40.36 3.56 13.17
CA TYR A 236 -40.50 4.50 14.28
C TYR A 236 -41.74 5.37 14.12
N TRP A 237 -41.99 5.92 12.95
CA TRP A 237 -43.17 6.74 12.66
C TRP A 237 -44.46 5.97 12.81
N ILE A 238 -44.52 4.70 12.34
CA ILE A 238 -45.72 3.84 12.50
C ILE A 238 -45.97 3.57 13.97
N ILE A 239 -44.95 3.24 14.74
CA ILE A 239 -45.06 2.97 16.19
C ILE A 239 -45.55 4.23 16.91
N GLU A 240 -44.95 5.37 16.67
CA GLU A 240 -45.32 6.64 17.28
C GLU A 240 -46.78 7.00 16.97
N ARG A 241 -47.21 6.83 15.71
CA ARG A 241 -48.58 7.08 15.28
C ARG A 241 -49.58 6.13 16.00
N ARG A 242 -49.21 4.85 16.18
CA ARG A 242 -50.04 3.89 16.94
C ARG A 242 -50.14 4.30 18.41
N MET A 243 -49.02 4.59 19.04
CA MET A 243 -48.99 5.03 20.43
C MET A 243 -49.82 6.32 20.65
N LYS A 244 -49.74 7.26 19.73
CA LYS A 244 -50.53 8.49 19.77
C LYS A 244 -52.03 8.19 19.70
N ALA A 245 -52.45 7.31 18.78
CA ALA A 245 -53.83 6.93 18.61
C ALA A 245 -54.38 6.17 19.84
N GLU A 246 -53.55 5.34 20.48
CA GLU A 246 -53.90 4.63 21.72
C GLU A 246 -54.05 5.60 22.91
N ARG A 247 -53.16 6.56 23.05
CA ARG A 247 -53.29 7.63 24.06
C ARG A 247 -54.54 8.48 23.87
N GLU A 248 -54.88 8.83 22.67
CA GLU A 248 -56.13 9.60 22.36
C GLU A 248 -57.37 8.79 22.68
N ARG A 249 -57.34 7.45 22.39
CA ARG A 249 -58.45 6.56 22.76
C ARG A 249 -58.62 6.39 24.28
N ALA A 250 -57.47 6.23 25.00
CA ALA A 250 -57.47 6.14 26.45
C ALA A 250 -57.98 7.42 27.13
N ALA A 251 -57.56 8.60 26.60
CA ALA A 251 -58.06 9.87 27.10
C ALA A 251 -59.54 10.12 26.83
N GLY A 252 -60.07 9.63 25.67
CA GLY A 252 -61.51 9.69 25.36
C GLY A 252 -62.39 8.74 26.18
N ASN A 253 -61.88 7.67 26.78
CA ASN A 253 -62.60 6.69 27.60
C ASN A 253 -62.48 6.93 29.11
N GLY A 254 -61.91 8.06 29.56
CA GLY A 254 -61.81 8.38 30.99
C GLY A 254 -60.85 7.50 31.83
N THR A 255 -60.02 6.64 31.20
CA THR A 255 -59.05 5.81 31.86
C THR A 255 -57.67 6.50 31.88
N PRO A 256 -57.09 6.80 33.05
CA PRO A 256 -55.77 7.43 33.10
C PRO A 256 -54.71 6.48 32.49
N PRO A 257 -53.68 7.04 31.75
CA PRO A 257 -52.63 6.21 31.18
C PRO A 257 -51.87 5.52 32.28
N ALA A 258 -51.63 4.20 32.13
CA ALA A 258 -50.73 3.45 32.99
C ALA A 258 -49.34 4.06 32.90
N ASP A 259 -48.87 4.55 34.03
CA ASP A 259 -47.59 5.28 34.12
C ASP A 259 -46.45 4.46 33.55
N ALA A 260 -45.75 5.02 32.60
CA ALA A 260 -44.52 4.49 32.06
C ALA A 260 -43.49 4.40 33.20
N HIS A 261 -42.97 3.24 33.40
CA HIS A 261 -41.94 2.91 34.37
C HIS A 261 -40.87 3.98 34.49
N GLY A 262 -40.80 4.61 35.66
CA GLY A 262 -39.75 5.54 36.05
C GLY A 262 -38.40 4.83 36.06
N HIS A 263 -37.51 5.33 35.27
CA HIS A 263 -36.09 5.06 35.49
C HIS A 263 -35.65 5.76 36.77
N GLY A 264 -35.60 4.94 37.86
CA GLY A 264 -35.02 5.39 39.12
C GLY A 264 -33.58 5.88 38.94
N ALA A 265 -33.41 7.14 39.27
CA ALA A 265 -32.11 7.72 39.51
C ALA A 265 -31.44 6.93 40.65
N ARG A 266 -30.30 6.32 40.38
CA ARG A 266 -29.44 5.79 41.43
C ARG A 266 -28.57 6.94 41.89
N ASP A 267 -28.97 7.51 43.02
CA ASP A 267 -28.10 8.39 43.79
C ASP A 267 -26.89 7.61 44.29
N GLY A 268 -25.71 8.02 43.81
CA GLY A 268 -24.44 7.59 44.35
C GLY A 268 -24.26 8.21 45.73
N LYS A 269 -24.09 7.39 46.74
CA LYS A 269 -23.45 7.77 48.00
C LYS A 269 -22.14 7.03 48.13
N GLU A 270 -21.15 7.87 48.41
CA GLU A 270 -19.76 7.59 48.75
C GLU A 270 -19.62 6.56 49.89
N GLY A 271 -18.52 5.82 49.84
CA GLY A 271 -17.97 4.98 50.88
C GLY A 271 -16.58 4.52 50.44
#